data_b398fa1999e63050621063401902eb19
#
_entry.id   b398fa1999e63050621063401902eb19
#
_cell.length_a   1.000
_cell.length_b   1.000
_cell.length_c   1.000
_cell.angle_alpha   90.00
_cell.angle_beta   90.00
_cell.angle_gamma   90.00
#
_symmetry.space_group_name_H-M   'P 1'
#
loop_
_entity.id
_entity.type
_entity.pdbx_description
1 polymer ?
#
loop_
_entity_poly.entity_id
_entity_poly.type
_entity_poly.pdbx_seq_one_letter_code
_entity_poly.pdbx_strand_id
1 'polypeptide(L)'
;MMAETGGDRPATERAVGYHDIDTDSIISVEQVNIQAQKLAEKVGKDVISGLASGDPFVKIEGLRAGYGKMEILHDFDLQVGERQSLCLIGPNGAGKSTVLHSIFGFTNIFSGSITIGAGAGARDITSLSPNQKLREAGIAYILQDKSVFPAMTVEENLWMGGYLMDKPALAKQKAEEIFEKYPRLAERRNKPAGVLSGGERRLLEISRALVMDPHLLLVDEPSIGLEPRFIDMVFEILHDLQHIDGKTIIMVEQNAKKGLEFADIGYVLVSGELAMADMGDTLLANPDVGRLFLGG
;
A
#
# COMPACT_ATOMS: atom_id res chain seq x y z
N MET A 1 74.37 -32.39 -2.58
CA MET A 1 74.25 -33.63 -3.34
C MET A 1 72.79 -33.98 -3.43
N MET A 2 72.18 -33.78 -4.56
CA MET A 2 71.04 -34.50 -5.17
C MET A 2 69.78 -34.56 -4.34
N ALA A 3 68.59 -34.43 -4.87
CA ALA A 3 68.05 -34.25 -6.22
C ALA A 3 66.61 -33.76 -6.11
N GLU A 4 66.20 -33.01 -7.08
CA GLU A 4 64.84 -32.62 -7.40
C GLU A 4 63.97 -33.83 -7.69
N THR A 5 62.70 -33.80 -7.26
CA THR A 5 61.64 -34.46 -8.03
C THR A 5 60.40 -33.60 -7.99
N GLY A 6 60.10 -33.06 -9.15
CA GLY A 6 58.87 -32.36 -9.45
C GLY A 6 57.66 -33.31 -9.42
N GLY A 7 56.54 -32.78 -8.97
CA GLY A 7 55.24 -33.44 -9.01
C GLY A 7 54.25 -32.46 -9.61
N ASP A 8 53.96 -32.71 -10.85
CA ASP A 8 52.96 -32.08 -11.70
C ASP A 8 51.59 -32.10 -11.08
N ARG A 9 50.90 -30.96 -10.95
CA ARG A 9 49.48 -30.86 -10.64
C ARG A 9 48.73 -30.43 -11.88
N PRO A 10 47.75 -31.18 -12.32
CA PRO A 10 46.96 -30.78 -13.48
C PRO A 10 45.97 -29.65 -13.09
N ALA A 11 46.07 -28.56 -13.84
CA ALA A 11 45.11 -27.49 -13.89
C ALA A 11 43.85 -27.98 -14.64
N THR A 12 42.70 -28.08 -13.92
CA THR A 12 41.35 -28.02 -14.52
C THR A 12 40.34 -27.58 -13.49
N GLU A 13 40.35 -26.32 -13.16
CA GLU A 13 39.13 -25.69 -12.71
C GLU A 13 38.44 -25.07 -13.93
N ARG A 14 37.44 -25.76 -14.40
CA ARG A 14 36.49 -25.22 -15.39
C ARG A 14 35.75 -24.05 -14.73
N ALA A 15 36.02 -22.84 -15.20
CA ALA A 15 35.16 -21.69 -14.99
C ALA A 15 33.75 -22.08 -15.43
N VAL A 16 32.84 -22.10 -14.47
CA VAL A 16 31.40 -22.17 -14.75
C VAL A 16 31.07 -20.85 -15.42
N GLY A 17 30.83 -20.91 -16.73
CA GLY A 17 30.40 -19.76 -17.51
C GLY A 17 29.10 -19.22 -16.93
N TYR A 18 29.12 -17.97 -16.48
CA TYR A 18 27.92 -17.17 -16.38
C TYR A 18 27.35 -17.10 -17.81
N HIS A 19 26.28 -17.84 -18.04
CA HIS A 19 25.49 -17.67 -19.25
C HIS A 19 25.09 -16.21 -19.34
N ASP A 20 25.31 -15.61 -20.49
CA ASP A 20 24.88 -14.30 -20.91
C ASP A 20 23.39 -14.12 -20.53
N ILE A 21 23.14 -13.38 -19.46
CA ILE A 21 21.83 -12.79 -19.21
C ILE A 21 21.75 -11.72 -20.30
N ASP A 22 20.78 -11.92 -21.19
CA ASP A 22 20.46 -11.00 -22.29
C ASP A 22 20.17 -9.63 -21.66
N THR A 23 21.19 -8.76 -21.63
CA THR A 23 21.10 -7.43 -20.99
C THR A 23 20.15 -6.49 -21.74
N ASP A 24 19.70 -6.88 -22.94
CA ASP A 24 18.72 -6.15 -23.73
C ASP A 24 17.28 -6.28 -23.19
N SER A 25 17.03 -7.19 -22.22
CA SER A 25 15.71 -7.38 -21.60
C SER A 25 15.49 -6.55 -20.32
N ILE A 26 16.53 -5.91 -19.76
CA ILE A 26 16.40 -5.09 -18.56
C ILE A 26 16.02 -3.66 -18.97
N ILE A 27 14.71 -3.39 -19.00
CA ILE A 27 14.22 -2.04 -19.22
C ILE A 27 14.65 -1.19 -18.01
N SER A 28 15.43 -0.11 -18.24
CA SER A 28 15.83 0.78 -17.14
C SER A 28 14.61 1.53 -16.57
N VAL A 29 14.66 1.92 -15.30
CA VAL A 29 13.60 2.72 -14.65
C VAL A 29 13.28 3.98 -15.48
N GLU A 30 14.28 4.59 -16.11
CA GLU A 30 14.14 5.76 -16.98
C GLU A 30 13.38 5.41 -18.26
N GLN A 31 13.66 4.26 -18.87
CA GLN A 31 12.93 3.77 -20.06
C GLN A 31 11.47 3.39 -19.70
N VAL A 32 11.24 2.80 -18.52
CA VAL A 32 9.88 2.53 -18.01
C VAL A 32 9.11 3.85 -17.88
N ASN A 33 9.71 4.88 -17.26
CA ASN A 33 9.07 6.19 -17.14
C ASN A 33 8.76 6.83 -18.50
N ILE A 34 9.70 6.80 -19.45
CA ILE A 34 9.50 7.36 -20.81
C ILE A 34 8.40 6.61 -21.56
N GLN A 35 8.38 5.28 -21.49
CA GLN A 35 7.36 4.47 -22.17
C GLN A 35 5.99 4.63 -21.51
N ALA A 36 5.93 4.65 -20.17
CA ALA A 36 4.70 4.87 -19.44
C ALA A 36 4.15 6.30 -19.67
N GLN A 37 5.01 7.33 -19.77
CA GLN A 37 4.59 8.66 -20.18
C GLN A 37 4.05 8.73 -21.61
N LYS A 38 4.56 7.93 -22.54
CA LYS A 38 4.00 7.83 -23.90
C LYS A 38 2.65 7.13 -23.96
N LEU A 39 2.40 6.22 -23.02
CA LEU A 39 1.11 5.52 -22.87
C LEU A 39 0.09 6.37 -22.12
N ALA A 40 0.53 7.38 -21.36
CA ALA A 40 -0.31 8.31 -20.64
C ALA A 40 -1.01 9.29 -21.64
N GLU A 41 -1.98 8.79 -22.38
CA GLU A 41 -3.10 9.64 -22.75
C GLU A 41 -3.78 10.05 -21.46
N LYS A 42 -3.98 11.36 -21.22
CA LYS A 42 -4.64 11.86 -20.00
C LYS A 42 -5.92 11.05 -19.77
N VAL A 43 -5.96 10.28 -18.67
CA VAL A 43 -7.13 9.50 -18.31
C VAL A 43 -8.29 10.46 -18.10
N GLY A 44 -9.34 10.33 -18.89
CA GLY A 44 -10.51 11.20 -18.81
C GLY A 44 -11.24 11.05 -17.48
N LYS A 45 -11.80 12.15 -16.96
CA LYS A 45 -12.58 12.13 -15.71
C LYS A 45 -13.81 11.23 -15.78
N ASP A 46 -14.36 11.02 -16.97
CA ASP A 46 -15.43 10.07 -17.24
C ASP A 46 -15.01 8.61 -17.04
N VAL A 47 -13.79 8.25 -17.42
CA VAL A 47 -13.21 6.91 -17.12
C VAL A 47 -13.11 6.73 -15.61
N ILE A 48 -12.50 7.68 -14.90
CA ILE A 48 -12.33 7.62 -13.44
C ILE A 48 -13.68 7.48 -12.73
N SER A 49 -14.69 8.28 -13.14
CA SER A 49 -16.02 8.23 -12.53
C SER A 49 -16.78 6.92 -12.84
N GLY A 50 -16.49 6.28 -13.95
CA GLY A 50 -17.08 5.00 -14.34
C GLY A 50 -16.55 3.80 -13.54
N LEU A 51 -15.40 3.92 -12.87
CA LEU A 51 -14.80 2.85 -12.09
C LEU A 51 -15.36 2.74 -10.65
N ALA A 52 -15.82 3.87 -10.09
CA ALA A 52 -16.43 3.86 -8.77
C ALA A 52 -17.81 3.19 -8.79
N SER A 53 -18.08 2.30 -7.84
CA SER A 53 -19.40 1.69 -7.64
C SER A 53 -20.37 2.71 -7.05
N GLY A 54 -21.26 3.27 -7.86
CA GLY A 54 -22.21 4.29 -7.42
C GLY A 54 -21.56 5.65 -7.15
N ASP A 55 -22.11 6.42 -6.19
CA ASP A 55 -21.51 7.67 -5.77
C ASP A 55 -20.14 7.42 -5.10
N PRO A 56 -19.08 8.13 -5.49
CA PRO A 56 -17.75 7.91 -4.93
C PRO A 56 -17.73 8.19 -3.42
N PHE A 57 -17.18 7.24 -2.66
CA PHE A 57 -16.96 7.39 -1.22
C PHE A 57 -15.71 8.23 -0.93
N VAL A 58 -14.65 8.06 -1.73
CA VAL A 58 -13.47 8.95 -1.73
C VAL A 58 -13.33 9.57 -3.10
N LYS A 59 -13.19 10.90 -3.14
CA LYS A 59 -12.99 11.65 -4.37
C LYS A 59 -11.86 12.65 -4.19
N ILE A 60 -10.92 12.63 -5.12
CA ILE A 60 -9.84 13.60 -5.26
C ILE A 60 -10.02 14.31 -6.60
N GLU A 61 -9.95 15.64 -6.62
CA GLU A 61 -10.11 16.45 -7.83
C GLU A 61 -8.98 17.46 -7.98
N GLY A 62 -8.25 17.37 -9.09
CA GLY A 62 -7.21 18.32 -9.48
C GLY A 62 -6.12 18.49 -8.42
N LEU A 63 -5.74 17.42 -7.73
CA LEU A 63 -4.85 17.50 -6.58
C LEU A 63 -3.42 17.81 -7.01
N ARG A 64 -2.88 18.90 -6.48
CA ARG A 64 -1.46 19.24 -6.50
C ARG A 64 -0.94 19.19 -5.07
N ALA A 65 -0.02 18.27 -4.78
CA ALA A 65 0.44 18.01 -3.42
C ALA A 65 1.91 17.57 -3.39
N GLY A 66 2.53 17.72 -2.21
CA GLY A 66 3.93 17.32 -2.03
C GLY A 66 4.48 17.67 -0.66
N TYR A 67 5.78 17.87 -0.54
CA TYR A 67 6.46 18.08 0.72
C TYR A 67 7.21 19.42 0.75
N GLY A 68 6.94 20.24 1.75
CA GLY A 68 7.48 21.59 1.81
C GLY A 68 7.05 22.42 0.58
N LYS A 69 8.01 22.76 -0.29
CA LYS A 69 7.76 23.46 -1.55
C LYS A 69 7.84 22.55 -2.78
N MET A 70 8.22 21.28 -2.58
CA MET A 70 8.37 20.33 -3.67
C MET A 70 7.01 19.72 -4.00
N GLU A 71 6.54 19.96 -5.19
CA GLU A 71 5.34 19.32 -5.73
C GLU A 71 5.68 17.94 -6.29
N ILE A 72 4.86 16.95 -5.96
CA ILE A 72 5.02 15.55 -6.37
C ILE A 72 3.83 15.08 -7.18
N LEU A 73 2.61 15.48 -6.79
CA LEU A 73 1.39 15.15 -7.51
C LEU A 73 0.95 16.34 -8.34
N HIS A 74 0.60 16.09 -9.60
CA HIS A 74 0.27 17.10 -10.60
C HIS A 74 -1.11 16.83 -11.19
N ASP A 75 -2.12 17.64 -10.85
CA ASP A 75 -3.50 17.55 -11.38
C ASP A 75 -4.08 16.13 -11.25
N PHE A 76 -3.90 15.54 -10.07
CA PHE A 76 -4.24 14.13 -9.82
C PHE A 76 -5.72 14.00 -9.42
N ASP A 77 -6.44 13.12 -10.13
CA ASP A 77 -7.83 12.76 -9.84
C ASP A 77 -7.92 11.29 -9.38
N LEU A 78 -8.82 10.99 -8.43
CA LEU A 78 -9.11 9.63 -7.96
C LEU A 78 -10.57 9.52 -7.51
N GLN A 79 -11.21 8.40 -7.83
CA GLN A 79 -12.51 8.05 -7.27
C GLN A 79 -12.54 6.57 -6.89
N VAL A 80 -13.11 6.28 -5.72
CA VAL A 80 -13.38 4.91 -5.26
C VAL A 80 -14.72 4.89 -4.54
N GLY A 81 -15.53 3.89 -4.82
CA GLY A 81 -16.82 3.68 -4.19
C GLY A 81 -16.71 3.12 -2.78
N GLU A 82 -17.81 3.12 -2.04
CA GLU A 82 -17.87 2.50 -0.72
C GLU A 82 -17.65 0.98 -0.84
N ARG A 83 -16.84 0.41 0.06
CA ARG A 83 -16.47 -1.02 0.11
C ARG A 83 -15.70 -1.53 -1.13
N GLN A 84 -15.21 -0.64 -1.96
CA GLN A 84 -14.28 -0.99 -3.03
C GLN A 84 -12.83 -0.94 -2.56
N SER A 85 -11.98 -1.70 -3.24
CA SER A 85 -10.52 -1.63 -3.12
C SER A 85 -9.91 -0.97 -4.35
N LEU A 86 -8.92 -0.09 -4.11
CA LEU A 86 -8.13 0.56 -5.15
C LEU A 86 -6.65 0.34 -4.88
N CYS A 87 -5.91 -0.15 -5.89
CA CYS A 87 -4.47 -0.29 -5.83
C CYS A 87 -3.75 0.70 -6.74
N LEU A 88 -2.81 1.43 -6.16
CA LEU A 88 -1.89 2.33 -6.86
C LEU A 88 -0.61 1.56 -7.18
N ILE A 89 -0.30 1.39 -8.46
CA ILE A 89 0.94 0.80 -8.96
C ILE A 89 1.75 1.83 -9.76
N GLY A 90 3.00 1.53 -10.03
CA GLY A 90 3.89 2.39 -10.80
C GLY A 90 5.33 2.34 -10.29
N PRO A 91 6.29 2.96 -10.97
CA PRO A 91 7.69 2.93 -10.58
C PRO A 91 7.96 3.60 -9.24
N ASN A 92 9.13 3.33 -8.66
CA ASN A 92 9.56 4.01 -7.44
C ASN A 92 9.72 5.51 -7.71
N GLY A 93 9.23 6.33 -6.78
CA GLY A 93 9.22 7.79 -6.94
C GLY A 93 8.05 8.34 -7.78
N ALA A 94 7.13 7.52 -8.28
CA ALA A 94 5.98 7.95 -9.06
C ALA A 94 4.95 8.80 -8.28
N GLY A 95 5.05 8.88 -6.95
CA GLY A 95 4.11 9.62 -6.12
C GLY A 95 3.02 8.77 -5.44
N LYS A 96 3.10 7.43 -5.53
CA LYS A 96 2.08 6.52 -4.96
C LYS A 96 1.81 6.76 -3.47
N SER A 97 2.83 6.66 -2.62
CA SER A 97 2.68 6.93 -1.17
C SER A 97 2.31 8.39 -0.90
N THR A 98 2.67 9.33 -1.80
CA THR A 98 2.26 10.74 -1.69
C THR A 98 0.74 10.89 -1.83
N VAL A 99 0.06 10.04 -2.63
CA VAL A 99 -1.42 10.01 -2.68
C VAL A 99 -1.98 9.63 -1.31
N LEU A 100 -1.53 8.52 -0.71
CA LEU A 100 -1.98 8.10 0.61
C LEU A 100 -1.67 9.16 1.68
N HIS A 101 -0.46 9.73 1.64
CA HIS A 101 -0.04 10.82 2.54
C HIS A 101 -0.93 12.05 2.40
N SER A 102 -1.38 12.38 1.18
CA SER A 102 -2.28 13.53 0.94
C SER A 102 -3.67 13.26 1.51
N ILE A 103 -4.21 12.07 1.27
CA ILE A 103 -5.50 11.68 1.86
C ILE A 103 -5.43 11.75 3.39
N PHE A 104 -4.34 11.28 4.01
CA PHE A 104 -4.19 11.25 5.47
C PHE A 104 -3.78 12.60 6.07
N GLY A 105 -3.19 13.52 5.27
CA GLY A 105 -2.79 14.86 5.73
C GLY A 105 -1.33 14.99 6.14
N PHE A 106 -0.44 14.21 5.54
CA PHE A 106 1.02 14.29 5.73
C PHE A 106 1.74 15.16 4.71
N THR A 107 1.02 15.67 3.69
CA THR A 107 1.57 16.52 2.64
C THR A 107 1.04 17.94 2.71
N ASN A 108 1.70 18.84 2.00
CA ASN A 108 1.15 20.15 1.68
C ASN A 108 0.27 20.01 0.44
N ILE A 109 -0.98 20.47 0.56
CA ILE A 109 -1.88 20.58 -0.60
C ILE A 109 -1.72 21.98 -1.19
N PHE A 110 -1.31 22.07 -2.45
CA PHE A 110 -1.14 23.35 -3.16
C PHE A 110 -2.43 23.79 -3.87
N SER A 111 -3.18 22.80 -4.41
CA SER A 111 -4.52 23.01 -5.00
C SER A 111 -5.28 21.69 -5.09
N GLY A 112 -6.55 21.76 -5.47
CA GLY A 112 -7.46 20.61 -5.55
C GLY A 112 -8.19 20.34 -4.24
N SER A 113 -8.97 19.28 -4.22
CA SER A 113 -9.78 18.91 -3.07
C SER A 113 -9.80 17.40 -2.84
N ILE A 114 -10.03 17.01 -1.58
CA ILE A 114 -10.22 15.62 -1.14
C ILE A 114 -11.52 15.58 -0.37
N THR A 115 -12.47 14.78 -0.85
CA THR A 115 -13.76 14.58 -0.18
C THR A 115 -13.95 13.13 0.24
N ILE A 116 -14.69 12.91 1.33
CA ILE A 116 -15.08 11.58 1.82
C ILE A 116 -16.57 11.55 2.14
N GLY A 117 -17.20 10.39 1.92
CA GLY A 117 -18.63 10.18 2.06
C GLY A 117 -19.34 10.30 0.72
N ALA A 118 -20.47 9.59 0.56
CA ALA A 118 -21.25 9.53 -0.68
C ALA A 118 -22.44 10.49 -0.67
N GLY A 119 -22.80 11.00 -1.83
CA GLY A 119 -23.98 11.84 -2.04
C GLY A 119 -24.05 13.05 -1.09
N ALA A 120 -25.18 13.25 -0.44
CA ALA A 120 -25.38 14.37 0.50
C ALA A 120 -24.53 14.28 1.79
N GLY A 121 -23.91 13.13 2.06
CA GLY A 121 -22.99 12.92 3.17
C GLY A 121 -21.55 13.27 2.86
N ALA A 122 -21.23 13.61 1.62
CA ALA A 122 -19.88 13.96 1.21
C ALA A 122 -19.41 15.26 1.88
N ARG A 123 -18.19 15.21 2.44
CA ARG A 123 -17.55 16.37 3.08
C ARG A 123 -16.11 16.54 2.63
N ASP A 124 -15.68 17.79 2.53
CA ASP A 124 -14.29 18.13 2.26
C ASP A 124 -13.42 17.84 3.50
N ILE A 125 -12.34 17.11 3.30
CA ILE A 125 -11.36 16.76 4.32
C ILE A 125 -9.96 17.28 3.99
N THR A 126 -9.83 18.11 2.95
CA THR A 126 -8.55 18.59 2.41
C THR A 126 -7.67 19.20 3.49
N SER A 127 -8.25 20.07 4.33
CA SER A 127 -7.54 20.83 5.38
C SER A 127 -7.51 20.14 6.74
N LEU A 128 -8.15 18.97 6.92
CA LEU A 128 -8.16 18.28 8.20
C LEU A 128 -6.78 17.73 8.55
N SER A 129 -6.40 17.89 9.83
CA SER A 129 -5.20 17.25 10.38
C SER A 129 -5.32 15.73 10.40
N PRO A 130 -4.20 14.97 10.46
CA PRO A 130 -4.22 13.52 10.57
C PRO A 130 -5.09 12.99 11.72
N ASN A 131 -5.03 13.64 12.88
CA ASN A 131 -5.86 13.25 14.03
C ASN A 131 -7.36 13.41 13.76
N GLN A 132 -7.75 14.50 13.08
CA GLN A 132 -9.14 14.72 12.68
C GLN A 132 -9.57 13.72 11.59
N LYS A 133 -8.71 13.42 10.64
CA LYS A 133 -8.99 12.41 9.61
C LYS A 133 -9.21 11.02 10.21
N LEU A 134 -8.40 10.62 11.20
CA LEU A 134 -8.63 9.36 11.91
C LEU A 134 -9.91 9.41 12.76
N ARG A 135 -10.08 10.45 13.59
CA ARG A 135 -11.16 10.51 14.59
C ARG A 135 -12.51 10.87 13.98
N GLU A 136 -12.54 11.85 13.05
CA GLU A 136 -13.76 12.45 12.54
C GLU A 136 -14.16 11.94 11.17
N ALA A 137 -13.16 11.58 10.33
CA ALA A 137 -13.38 11.06 8.98
C ALA A 137 -13.29 9.53 8.90
N GLY A 138 -12.90 8.85 9.98
CA GLY A 138 -12.81 7.39 10.02
C GLY A 138 -11.77 6.83 9.03
N ILE A 139 -10.63 7.52 8.86
CA ILE A 139 -9.54 7.12 7.97
C ILE A 139 -8.39 6.62 8.81
N ALA A 140 -7.97 5.36 8.64
CA ALA A 140 -6.77 4.84 9.26
C ALA A 140 -5.66 4.59 8.24
N TYR A 141 -4.41 4.75 8.67
CA TYR A 141 -3.23 4.56 7.84
C TYR A 141 -2.38 3.42 8.40
N ILE A 142 -2.17 2.39 7.58
CA ILE A 142 -1.31 1.25 7.86
C ILE A 142 0.01 1.49 7.13
N LEU A 143 1.02 1.89 7.91
CA LEU A 143 2.34 2.24 7.41
C LEU A 143 3.09 1.00 6.88
N GLN A 144 4.06 1.23 6.00
CA GLN A 144 4.93 0.23 5.43
C GLN A 144 5.65 -0.61 6.49
N ASP A 145 6.25 0.05 7.50
CA ASP A 145 6.98 -0.60 8.60
C ASP A 145 6.98 0.24 9.89
N LYS A 146 7.58 -0.31 10.98
CA LYS A 146 7.88 0.38 12.25
C LYS A 146 6.67 1.06 12.90
N SER A 147 5.48 0.54 12.66
CA SER A 147 4.27 1.11 13.23
C SER A 147 3.91 0.55 14.61
N VAL A 148 4.59 -0.49 15.09
CA VAL A 148 4.41 -1.03 16.46
C VAL A 148 5.42 -0.46 17.45
N PHE A 149 5.06 -0.46 18.72
CA PHE A 149 5.94 -0.13 19.85
C PHE A 149 6.59 -1.42 20.35
N PRO A 150 7.86 -1.72 20.01
CA PRO A 150 8.44 -3.04 20.23
C PRO A 150 8.64 -3.40 21.72
N ALA A 151 8.80 -2.41 22.59
CA ALA A 151 8.94 -2.61 24.03
C ALA A 151 7.60 -2.82 24.77
N MET A 152 6.48 -2.44 24.13
CA MET A 152 5.14 -2.63 24.67
C MET A 152 4.61 -4.02 24.31
N THR A 153 3.71 -4.55 25.13
CA THR A 153 3.00 -5.80 24.85
C THR A 153 2.09 -5.65 23.62
N VAL A 154 1.64 -6.77 23.06
CA VAL A 154 0.63 -6.79 21.99
C VAL A 154 -0.64 -6.06 22.42
N GLU A 155 -1.11 -6.31 23.63
CA GLU A 155 -2.29 -5.66 24.20
C GLU A 155 -2.11 -4.14 24.31
N GLU A 156 -0.98 -3.67 24.85
CA GLU A 156 -0.69 -2.25 24.97
C GLU A 156 -0.59 -1.56 23.60
N ASN A 157 -0.04 -2.26 22.60
CA ASN A 157 -0.03 -1.76 21.23
C ASN A 157 -1.44 -1.56 20.67
N LEU A 158 -2.38 -2.48 20.95
CA LEU A 158 -3.78 -2.32 20.56
C LEU A 158 -4.43 -1.13 21.28
N TRP A 159 -4.20 -0.97 22.59
CA TRP A 159 -4.73 0.20 23.32
C TRP A 159 -4.22 1.53 22.75
N MET A 160 -2.97 1.56 22.32
CA MET A 160 -2.41 2.75 21.62
C MET A 160 -3.11 3.04 20.30
N GLY A 161 -3.69 2.03 19.63
CA GLY A 161 -4.53 2.25 18.45
C GLY A 161 -5.77 3.09 18.75
N GLY A 162 -6.31 2.98 19.97
CA GLY A 162 -7.46 3.75 20.46
C GLY A 162 -7.09 5.02 21.23
N TYR A 163 -5.85 5.54 21.13
CA TYR A 163 -5.39 6.70 21.91
C TYR A 163 -6.25 7.96 21.73
N LEU A 164 -6.86 8.13 20.57
CA LEU A 164 -7.73 9.27 20.27
C LEU A 164 -9.20 9.05 20.69
N MET A 165 -9.54 7.92 21.28
CA MET A 165 -10.89 7.68 21.83
C MET A 165 -11.12 8.52 23.07
N ASP A 166 -12.36 9.04 23.24
CA ASP A 166 -12.74 9.86 24.39
C ASP A 166 -12.64 9.12 25.74
N LYS A 167 -12.81 7.78 25.69
CA LYS A 167 -12.77 6.93 26.90
C LYS A 167 -11.77 5.80 26.70
N PRO A 168 -10.71 5.71 27.52
CA PRO A 168 -9.74 4.60 27.45
C PRO A 168 -10.37 3.20 27.57
N ALA A 169 -11.51 3.10 28.26
CA ALA A 169 -12.25 1.83 28.39
C ALA A 169 -12.74 1.31 27.02
N LEU A 170 -13.10 2.20 26.07
CA LEU A 170 -13.50 1.79 24.73
C LEU A 170 -12.33 1.20 23.94
N ALA A 171 -11.14 1.76 24.07
CA ALA A 171 -9.95 1.20 23.43
C ALA A 171 -9.66 -0.23 23.92
N LYS A 172 -9.85 -0.48 25.23
CA LYS A 172 -9.72 -1.82 25.81
C LYS A 172 -10.78 -2.78 25.30
N GLN A 173 -12.03 -2.34 25.25
CA GLN A 173 -13.13 -3.15 24.69
C GLN A 173 -12.86 -3.50 23.23
N LYS A 174 -12.45 -2.53 22.40
CA LYS A 174 -12.11 -2.78 20.99
C LYS A 174 -10.91 -3.72 20.83
N ALA A 175 -9.93 -3.66 21.74
CA ALA A 175 -8.85 -4.61 21.75
C ALA A 175 -9.31 -6.04 22.06
N GLU A 176 -10.31 -6.25 22.93
CA GLU A 176 -10.89 -7.58 23.14
C GLU A 176 -11.59 -8.08 21.88
N GLU A 177 -12.39 -7.26 21.18
CA GLU A 177 -13.02 -7.63 19.90
C GLU A 177 -11.98 -8.07 18.87
N ILE A 178 -10.80 -7.40 18.84
CA ILE A 178 -9.67 -7.78 17.98
C ILE A 178 -9.06 -9.12 18.39
N PHE A 179 -8.91 -9.38 19.69
CA PHE A 179 -8.40 -10.67 20.18
C PHE A 179 -9.36 -11.82 19.86
N GLU A 180 -10.67 -11.59 19.92
CA GLU A 180 -11.67 -12.57 19.48
C GLU A 180 -11.55 -12.85 17.98
N LYS A 181 -11.38 -11.80 17.17
CA LYS A 181 -11.21 -11.92 15.71
C LYS A 181 -9.90 -12.60 15.30
N TYR A 182 -8.81 -12.33 16.04
CA TYR A 182 -7.46 -12.81 15.72
C TYR A 182 -6.84 -13.59 16.89
N PRO A 183 -7.21 -14.89 17.07
CA PRO A 183 -6.71 -15.73 18.17
C PRO A 183 -5.17 -15.79 18.28
N ARG A 184 -4.47 -15.73 17.16
CA ARG A 184 -3.00 -15.67 17.12
C ARG A 184 -2.43 -14.47 17.90
N LEU A 185 -3.09 -13.31 17.88
CA LEU A 185 -2.69 -12.16 18.70
C LEU A 185 -3.05 -12.38 20.16
N ALA A 186 -4.20 -13.00 20.45
CA ALA A 186 -4.62 -13.32 21.80
C ALA A 186 -3.59 -14.23 22.52
N GLU A 187 -3.04 -15.23 21.83
CA GLU A 187 -1.98 -16.10 22.36
C GLU A 187 -0.69 -15.33 22.71
N ARG A 188 -0.46 -14.20 22.04
CA ARG A 188 0.70 -13.32 22.22
C ARG A 188 0.42 -12.10 23.09
N ARG A 189 -0.79 -11.95 23.62
CA ARG A 189 -1.33 -10.77 24.30
C ARG A 189 -0.33 -10.09 25.23
N ASN A 190 0.31 -10.86 26.11
CA ASN A 190 1.24 -10.38 27.13
C ASN A 190 2.72 -10.37 26.67
N LYS A 191 3.00 -10.66 25.40
CA LYS A 191 4.38 -10.67 24.87
C LYS A 191 4.74 -9.29 24.33
N PRO A 192 5.98 -8.82 24.50
CA PRO A 192 6.45 -7.62 23.81
C PRO A 192 6.31 -7.75 22.30
N ALA A 193 5.86 -6.71 21.61
CA ALA A 193 5.69 -6.74 20.15
C ALA A 193 7.02 -6.95 19.40
N GLY A 194 8.16 -6.63 20.03
CA GLY A 194 9.48 -6.81 19.45
C GLY A 194 9.89 -8.28 19.23
N VAL A 195 9.26 -9.23 19.91
CA VAL A 195 9.57 -10.68 19.75
C VAL A 195 8.65 -11.39 18.76
N LEU A 196 7.69 -10.68 18.17
CA LEU A 196 6.77 -11.23 17.18
C LEU A 196 7.50 -11.57 15.87
N SER A 197 7.06 -12.62 15.19
CA SER A 197 7.45 -12.89 13.81
C SER A 197 6.99 -11.75 12.87
N GLY A 198 7.55 -11.68 11.67
CA GLY A 198 7.15 -10.66 10.68
C GLY A 198 5.64 -10.66 10.40
N GLY A 199 5.05 -11.85 10.22
CA GLY A 199 3.61 -11.98 9.99
C GLY A 199 2.75 -11.61 11.21
N GLU A 200 3.14 -12.04 12.44
CA GLU A 200 2.44 -11.65 13.67
C GLU A 200 2.53 -10.13 13.89
N ARG A 201 3.69 -9.53 13.58
CA ARG A 201 3.87 -8.07 13.66
C ARG A 201 2.97 -7.36 12.66
N ARG A 202 2.91 -7.81 11.42
CA ARG A 202 2.04 -7.21 10.39
C ARG A 202 0.56 -7.32 10.76
N LEU A 203 0.15 -8.48 11.31
CA LEU A 203 -1.19 -8.63 11.86
C LEU A 203 -1.48 -7.64 12.99
N LEU A 204 -0.53 -7.41 13.90
CA LEU A 204 -0.67 -6.42 14.97
C LEU A 204 -0.78 -4.98 14.43
N GLU A 205 0.00 -4.62 13.39
CA GLU A 205 -0.05 -3.31 12.73
C GLU A 205 -1.43 -3.04 12.12
N ILE A 206 -1.96 -4.00 11.38
CA ILE A 206 -3.31 -3.94 10.80
C ILE A 206 -4.33 -3.83 11.94
N SER A 207 -4.27 -4.72 12.92
CA SER A 207 -5.20 -4.78 14.04
C SER A 207 -5.25 -3.48 14.84
N ARG A 208 -4.08 -2.85 15.05
CA ARG A 208 -4.01 -1.55 15.74
C ARG A 208 -4.75 -0.44 14.99
N ALA A 209 -4.68 -0.44 13.66
CA ALA A 209 -5.41 0.52 12.83
C ALA A 209 -6.93 0.33 12.93
N LEU A 210 -7.39 -0.91 13.18
CA LEU A 210 -8.81 -1.25 13.29
C LEU A 210 -9.45 -0.86 14.63
N VAL A 211 -8.67 -0.57 15.67
CA VAL A 211 -9.21 -0.20 17.00
C VAL A 211 -10.16 1.00 16.94
N MET A 212 -9.88 1.98 16.08
CA MET A 212 -10.74 3.16 15.87
C MET A 212 -11.95 2.88 14.97
N ASP A 213 -12.12 1.64 14.50
CA ASP A 213 -13.21 1.22 13.59
C ASP A 213 -13.34 2.11 12.32
N PRO A 214 -12.27 2.27 11.55
CA PRO A 214 -12.26 3.15 10.38
C PRO A 214 -13.16 2.62 9.26
N HIS A 215 -13.66 3.53 8.41
CA HIS A 215 -14.38 3.20 7.18
C HIS A 215 -13.44 3.09 5.99
N LEU A 216 -12.34 3.86 5.99
CA LEU A 216 -11.30 3.88 4.97
C LEU A 216 -9.96 3.42 5.55
N LEU A 217 -9.37 2.42 4.92
CA LEU A 217 -8.01 1.97 5.20
C LEU A 217 -7.06 2.43 4.08
N LEU A 218 -6.05 3.18 4.45
CA LEU A 218 -4.91 3.50 3.60
C LEU A 218 -3.79 2.52 3.93
N VAL A 219 -3.32 1.75 2.96
CA VAL A 219 -2.38 0.64 3.17
C VAL A 219 -1.15 0.85 2.31
N ASP A 220 0.01 1.07 2.93
CA ASP A 220 1.25 1.33 2.22
C ASP A 220 2.14 0.09 2.22
N GLU A 221 2.35 -0.48 1.03
CA GLU A 221 3.21 -1.63 0.74
C GLU A 221 3.08 -2.80 1.76
N PRO A 222 1.88 -3.40 1.90
CA PRO A 222 1.61 -4.37 2.95
C PRO A 222 2.45 -5.65 2.87
N SER A 223 2.98 -5.99 1.70
CA SER A 223 3.72 -7.22 1.45
C SER A 223 5.24 -7.09 1.62
N ILE A 224 5.76 -5.86 1.74
CA ILE A 224 7.21 -5.63 1.72
C ILE A 224 7.92 -6.32 2.88
N GLY A 225 9.03 -7.01 2.56
CA GLY A 225 9.89 -7.66 3.57
C GLY A 225 9.27 -8.90 4.24
N LEU A 226 8.11 -9.37 3.78
CA LEU A 226 7.47 -10.57 4.29
C LEU A 226 7.86 -11.82 3.50
N GLU A 227 7.91 -12.96 4.19
CA GLU A 227 7.97 -14.28 3.54
C GLU A 227 6.68 -14.55 2.75
N PRO A 228 6.71 -15.32 1.64
CA PRO A 228 5.54 -15.56 0.78
C PRO A 228 4.27 -15.97 1.51
N ARG A 229 4.37 -16.91 2.48
CA ARG A 229 3.22 -17.35 3.28
C ARG A 229 2.55 -16.26 4.11
N PHE A 230 3.30 -15.22 4.51
CA PHE A 230 2.76 -14.09 5.26
C PHE A 230 2.16 -13.04 4.33
N ILE A 231 2.64 -12.95 3.10
CA ILE A 231 2.04 -12.11 2.06
C ILE A 231 0.60 -12.58 1.81
N ASP A 232 0.41 -13.88 1.55
CA ASP A 232 -0.93 -14.44 1.31
C ASP A 232 -1.86 -14.19 2.51
N MET A 233 -1.38 -14.43 3.73
CA MET A 233 -2.14 -14.14 4.96
C MET A 233 -2.57 -12.66 5.05
N VAL A 234 -1.71 -11.72 4.69
CA VAL A 234 -2.03 -10.28 4.73
C VAL A 234 -3.10 -9.94 3.72
N PHE A 235 -3.01 -10.45 2.50
CA PHE A 235 -4.02 -10.22 1.48
C PHE A 235 -5.37 -10.88 1.82
N GLU A 236 -5.37 -12.07 2.45
CA GLU A 236 -6.58 -12.69 3.00
C GLU A 236 -7.24 -11.79 4.06
N ILE A 237 -6.47 -11.22 4.99
CA ILE A 237 -6.98 -10.29 6.00
C ILE A 237 -7.59 -9.04 5.34
N LEU A 238 -6.92 -8.45 4.35
CA LEU A 238 -7.42 -7.27 3.63
C LEU A 238 -8.70 -7.60 2.86
N HIS A 239 -8.78 -8.78 2.24
CA HIS A 239 -9.97 -9.27 1.57
C HIS A 239 -11.15 -9.39 2.55
N ASP A 240 -10.94 -9.98 3.73
CA ASP A 240 -11.98 -10.09 4.76
C ASP A 240 -12.40 -8.71 5.28
N LEU A 241 -11.46 -7.78 5.45
CA LEU A 241 -11.77 -6.40 5.85
C LEU A 241 -12.66 -5.69 4.82
N GLN A 242 -12.42 -5.92 3.53
CA GLN A 242 -13.25 -5.35 2.47
C GLN A 242 -14.62 -6.04 2.39
N HIS A 243 -14.67 -7.36 2.26
CA HIS A 243 -15.86 -8.11 1.87
C HIS A 243 -16.76 -8.49 3.05
N ILE A 244 -16.16 -8.75 4.24
CA ILE A 244 -16.90 -9.13 5.44
C ILE A 244 -17.16 -7.91 6.33
N ASP A 245 -16.12 -7.11 6.62
CA ASP A 245 -16.24 -5.94 7.48
C ASP A 245 -16.70 -4.68 6.73
N GLY A 246 -16.80 -4.73 5.40
CA GLY A 246 -17.29 -3.63 4.55
C GLY A 246 -16.38 -2.41 4.52
N LYS A 247 -15.06 -2.58 4.67
CA LYS A 247 -14.10 -1.46 4.63
C LYS A 247 -13.78 -1.07 3.18
N THR A 248 -13.62 0.23 2.94
CA THR A 248 -13.03 0.74 1.70
C THR A 248 -11.51 0.73 1.87
N ILE A 249 -10.77 0.32 0.85
CA ILE A 249 -9.32 0.17 0.92
C ILE A 249 -8.66 0.93 -0.24
N ILE A 250 -7.71 1.81 0.06
CA ILE A 250 -6.80 2.39 -0.95
C ILE A 250 -5.40 1.95 -0.59
N MET A 251 -4.75 1.21 -1.50
CA MET A 251 -3.48 0.58 -1.27
C MET A 251 -2.42 1.03 -2.26
N VAL A 252 -1.19 1.13 -1.80
CA VAL A 252 0.02 1.15 -2.62
C VAL A 252 0.68 -0.21 -2.49
N GLU A 253 1.07 -0.82 -3.62
CA GLU A 253 1.79 -2.10 -3.58
C GLU A 253 2.93 -2.11 -4.60
N GLN A 254 4.10 -2.60 -4.17
CA GLN A 254 5.27 -2.75 -5.03
C GLN A 254 5.15 -4.00 -5.90
N ASN A 255 4.56 -5.07 -5.36
CA ASN A 255 4.19 -6.25 -6.14
C ASN A 255 2.90 -5.96 -6.90
N ALA A 256 3.04 -5.30 -8.05
CA ALA A 256 1.91 -4.84 -8.86
C ALA A 256 0.93 -5.97 -9.22
N LYS A 257 1.42 -7.19 -9.46
CA LYS A 257 0.58 -8.36 -9.73
C LYS A 257 -0.34 -8.67 -8.55
N LYS A 258 0.22 -8.84 -7.34
CA LYS A 258 -0.57 -9.10 -6.12
C LYS A 258 -1.53 -7.97 -5.80
N GLY A 259 -1.09 -6.72 -5.98
CA GLY A 259 -1.93 -5.55 -5.77
C GLY A 259 -3.14 -5.50 -6.70
N LEU A 260 -2.96 -5.77 -8.00
CA LEU A 260 -4.03 -5.79 -8.98
C LEU A 260 -4.92 -7.04 -8.87
N GLU A 261 -4.38 -8.21 -8.47
CA GLU A 261 -5.17 -9.40 -8.16
C GLU A 261 -6.15 -9.17 -6.99
N PHE A 262 -5.78 -8.31 -6.05
CA PHE A 262 -6.60 -7.97 -4.89
C PHE A 262 -7.64 -6.88 -5.19
N ALA A 263 -7.27 -5.86 -5.99
CA ALA A 263 -8.02 -4.62 -6.08
C ALA A 263 -9.14 -4.67 -7.13
N ASP A 264 -10.31 -4.11 -6.80
CA ASP A 264 -11.37 -3.86 -7.77
C ASP A 264 -10.93 -2.87 -8.84
N ILE A 265 -10.17 -1.84 -8.44
CA ILE A 265 -9.70 -0.75 -9.31
C ILE A 265 -8.18 -0.66 -9.23
N GLY A 266 -7.53 -0.57 -10.39
CA GLY A 266 -6.10 -0.29 -10.50
C GLY A 266 -5.83 1.09 -11.08
N TYR A 267 -4.86 1.78 -10.49
CA TYR A 267 -4.34 3.05 -10.99
C TYR A 267 -2.84 2.94 -11.22
N VAL A 268 -2.38 3.35 -12.39
CA VAL A 268 -0.95 3.42 -12.73
C VAL A 268 -0.48 4.86 -12.64
N LEU A 269 0.42 5.14 -11.70
CA LEU A 269 1.04 6.46 -11.54
C LEU A 269 2.41 6.49 -12.18
N VAL A 270 2.71 7.61 -12.87
CA VAL A 270 4.02 7.91 -13.44
C VAL A 270 4.32 9.40 -13.22
N SER A 271 5.43 9.70 -12.55
CA SER A 271 5.91 11.07 -12.34
C SER A 271 4.85 12.04 -11.74
N GLY A 272 4.05 11.54 -10.80
CA GLY A 272 3.03 12.35 -10.11
C GLY A 272 1.70 12.51 -10.84
N GLU A 273 1.55 11.91 -12.02
CA GLU A 273 0.35 11.95 -12.85
C GLU A 273 -0.29 10.56 -12.98
N LEU A 274 -1.60 10.52 -13.24
CA LEU A 274 -2.32 9.29 -13.53
C LEU A 274 -2.12 8.93 -15.00
N ALA A 275 -1.43 7.81 -15.24
CA ALA A 275 -1.15 7.31 -16.59
C ALA A 275 -2.24 6.39 -17.12
N MET A 276 -2.77 5.50 -16.27
CA MET A 276 -3.84 4.55 -16.62
C MET A 276 -4.75 4.33 -15.41
N ALA A 277 -6.02 4.06 -15.66
CA ALA A 277 -6.99 3.63 -14.66
C ALA A 277 -7.99 2.67 -15.30
N ASP A 278 -8.25 1.54 -14.67
CA ASP A 278 -9.24 0.55 -15.10
C ASP A 278 -9.56 -0.40 -13.93
N MET A 279 -10.46 -1.35 -14.15
CA MET A 279 -10.67 -2.47 -13.23
C MET A 279 -9.35 -3.24 -13.05
N GLY A 280 -9.12 -3.76 -11.85
CA GLY A 280 -7.87 -4.47 -11.51
C GLY A 280 -7.56 -5.61 -12.47
N ASP A 281 -8.54 -6.46 -12.77
CA ASP A 281 -8.42 -7.57 -13.72
C ASP A 281 -8.09 -7.10 -15.15
N THR A 282 -8.67 -5.98 -15.59
CA THR A 282 -8.40 -5.40 -16.90
C THR A 282 -6.96 -4.94 -17.01
N LEU A 283 -6.45 -4.22 -16.00
CA LEU A 283 -5.04 -3.81 -15.97
C LEU A 283 -4.10 -5.00 -15.84
N LEU A 284 -4.47 -6.02 -15.07
CA LEU A 284 -3.68 -7.25 -14.94
C LEU A 284 -3.52 -7.98 -16.29
N ALA A 285 -4.56 -7.95 -17.13
CA ALA A 285 -4.56 -8.54 -18.48
C ALA A 285 -3.91 -7.63 -19.53
N ASN A 286 -3.60 -6.36 -19.21
CA ASN A 286 -3.04 -5.41 -20.17
C ASN A 286 -1.58 -5.73 -20.49
N PRO A 287 -1.20 -5.97 -21.78
CA PRO A 287 0.17 -6.33 -22.15
C PRO A 287 1.22 -5.26 -21.81
N ASP A 288 0.87 -3.96 -21.88
CA ASP A 288 1.78 -2.89 -21.55
C ASP A 288 2.02 -2.80 -20.04
N VAL A 289 0.99 -2.99 -19.23
CA VAL A 289 1.10 -3.11 -17.77
C VAL A 289 1.95 -4.34 -17.42
N GLY A 290 1.69 -5.48 -18.09
CA GLY A 290 2.47 -6.72 -17.94
C GLY A 290 3.95 -6.48 -18.16
N ARG A 291 4.30 -5.88 -19.30
CA ARG A 291 5.69 -5.61 -19.70
C ARG A 291 6.40 -4.58 -18.79
N LEU A 292 5.70 -3.52 -18.36
CA LEU A 292 6.33 -2.40 -17.66
C LEU A 292 6.36 -2.58 -16.13
N PHE A 293 5.37 -3.27 -15.55
CA PHE A 293 5.16 -3.26 -14.10
C PHE A 293 5.01 -4.64 -13.47
N LEU A 294 4.73 -5.72 -14.25
CA LEU A 294 4.51 -7.06 -13.70
C LEU A 294 5.71 -7.99 -13.84
N GLY A 295 6.83 -7.52 -14.44
CA GLY A 295 8.06 -8.29 -14.60
C GLY A 295 7.95 -9.34 -15.71
N GLY A 296 7.32 -8.96 -16.82
CA GLY A 296 7.01 -9.75 -18.01
C GLY A 296 8.16 -10.53 -18.64
#